data_28a29b3bccade3e1bb82d17d2a3ed833
#
_entry.id   28a29b3bccade3e1bb82d17d2a3ed833
#
_cell.length_a   1.000
_cell.length_b   1.000
_cell.length_c   1.000
_cell.angle_alpha   90.00
_cell.angle_beta   90.00
_cell.angle_gamma   90.00
#
_symmetry.space_group_name_H-M   'P 1'
#
loop_
_entity.id
_entity.type
_entity.pdbx_description
1 polymer ?
#
loop_
_entity_poly.entity_id
_entity_poly.type
_entity_poly.pdbx_seq_one_letter_code
_entity_poly.pdbx_strand_id
1 'polypeptide(L)'
;MLQVKSPDAFQESVVQAKDPTVVMFWATWCPFCRRFKQEFEKLAASRPWHFAAVYLDDEENPLWEDYAVEVVPTLALFRGGKLVDRLDGILGYGIDRKMVDDFVNRLQPELA
;
A
#
# COMPACT_ATOMS: atom_id res chain seq x y z
N MET A 1 0.19 -3.37 12.07
CA MET A 1 0.42 -3.29 10.61
C MET A 1 1.51 -4.27 10.21
N LEU A 2 1.27 -5.06 9.18
CA LEU A 2 2.24 -6.04 8.69
C LEU A 2 3.41 -5.33 7.98
N GLN A 3 4.61 -5.87 8.17
CA GLN A 3 5.81 -5.43 7.45
C GLN A 3 6.18 -6.54 6.47
N VAL A 4 6.00 -6.30 5.18
CA VAL A 4 6.20 -7.31 4.13
C VAL A 4 7.47 -6.98 3.36
N LYS A 5 8.47 -7.83 3.47
CA LYS A 5 9.83 -7.54 2.96
C LYS A 5 10.29 -8.45 1.82
N SER A 6 9.43 -9.34 1.34
CA SER A 6 9.77 -10.24 0.24
C SER A 6 8.53 -10.59 -0.59
N PRO A 7 8.72 -11.02 -1.85
CA PRO A 7 7.60 -11.50 -2.67
C PRO A 7 6.87 -12.69 -2.03
N ASP A 8 7.61 -13.61 -1.40
CA ASP A 8 7.00 -14.76 -0.73
C ASP A 8 6.13 -14.32 0.45
N ALA A 9 6.62 -13.39 1.27
CA ALA A 9 5.85 -12.84 2.37
C ALA A 9 4.60 -12.11 1.86
N PHE A 10 4.70 -11.43 0.73
CA PHE A 10 3.56 -10.77 0.10
C PHE A 10 2.50 -11.78 -0.31
N GLN A 11 2.92 -12.87 -0.95
CA GLN A 11 2.02 -13.94 -1.36
C GLN A 11 1.27 -14.50 -0.15
N GLU A 12 1.98 -14.82 0.92
CA GLU A 12 1.40 -15.43 2.12
C GLU A 12 0.50 -14.47 2.91
N SER A 13 0.94 -13.21 3.06
CA SER A 13 0.30 -12.27 3.99
C SER A 13 -0.77 -11.39 3.34
N VAL A 14 -0.69 -11.19 2.03
CA VAL A 14 -1.62 -10.31 1.32
C VAL A 14 -2.46 -11.07 0.32
N VAL A 15 -1.83 -11.80 -0.60
CA VAL A 15 -2.55 -12.48 -1.68
C VAL A 15 -3.44 -13.60 -1.13
N GLN A 16 -2.93 -14.38 -0.18
CA GLN A 16 -3.67 -15.50 0.43
C GLN A 16 -4.49 -15.08 1.64
N ALA A 17 -4.50 -13.81 2.01
CA ALA A 17 -5.28 -13.33 3.13
C ALA A 17 -6.77 -13.46 2.87
N LYS A 18 -7.52 -13.86 3.91
CA LYS A 18 -8.98 -13.97 3.83
C LYS A 18 -9.65 -12.62 3.82
N ASP A 19 -9.08 -11.67 4.55
CA ASP A 19 -9.64 -10.33 4.70
C ASP A 19 -8.98 -9.36 3.73
N PRO A 20 -9.72 -8.33 3.28
CA PRO A 20 -9.12 -7.27 2.46
C PRO A 20 -7.96 -6.60 3.19
N THR A 21 -6.93 -6.22 2.45
CA THR A 21 -5.73 -5.59 3.01
C THR A 21 -5.42 -4.30 2.25
N VAL A 22 -5.24 -3.22 2.98
CA VAL A 22 -4.76 -1.95 2.43
C VAL A 22 -3.24 -1.98 2.45
N VAL A 23 -2.62 -1.84 1.30
CA VAL A 23 -1.18 -1.99 1.12
C VAL A 23 -0.56 -0.65 0.76
N MET A 24 0.59 -0.36 1.36
CA MET A 24 1.46 0.72 0.91
C MET A 24 2.73 0.10 0.32
N PHE A 25 2.89 0.25 -0.99
CA PHE A 25 4.16 -0.05 -1.65
C PHE A 25 5.10 1.12 -1.43
N TRP A 26 6.27 0.88 -0.83
CA TRP A 26 7.20 1.95 -0.49
C TRP A 26 8.64 1.45 -0.49
N ALA A 27 9.57 2.39 -0.45
CA ALA A 27 10.99 2.10 -0.35
C ALA A 27 11.62 3.00 0.71
N THR A 28 12.56 2.44 1.48
CA THR A 28 13.21 3.19 2.57
C THR A 28 14.09 4.32 2.07
N TRP A 29 14.57 4.22 0.81
CA TRP A 29 15.41 5.26 0.19
C TRP A 29 14.60 6.41 -0.40
N CYS A 30 13.27 6.33 -0.40
CA CYS A 30 12.41 7.34 -1.01
C CYS A 30 11.97 8.37 0.04
N PRO A 31 12.34 9.67 -0.12
CA PRO A 31 11.96 10.70 0.85
C PRO A 31 10.45 10.88 0.99
N PHE A 32 9.71 10.82 -0.12
CA PHE A 32 8.24 10.93 -0.09
C PHE A 32 7.63 9.78 0.67
N CYS A 33 8.18 8.58 0.53
CA CYS A 33 7.73 7.40 1.25
C CYS A 33 7.94 7.53 2.75
N ARG A 34 9.13 7.97 3.16
CA ARG A 34 9.45 8.12 4.59
C ARG A 34 8.52 9.14 5.25
N ARG A 35 8.21 10.21 4.55
CA ARG A 35 7.28 11.23 5.04
C ARG A 35 5.87 10.66 5.14
N PHE A 36 5.41 9.99 4.10
CA PHE A 36 4.05 9.44 4.04
C PHE A 36 3.85 8.25 4.98
N LYS A 37 4.91 7.53 5.32
CA LYS A 37 4.81 6.36 6.20
C LYS A 37 4.13 6.70 7.52
N GLN A 38 4.44 7.85 8.09
CA GLN A 38 3.82 8.27 9.35
C GLN A 38 2.32 8.45 9.21
N GLU A 39 1.88 9.04 8.10
CA GLU A 39 0.45 9.20 7.82
C GLU A 39 -0.24 7.85 7.63
N PHE A 40 0.42 6.92 6.95
CA PHE A 40 -0.10 5.59 6.74
C PHE A 40 -0.22 4.82 8.07
N GLU A 41 0.76 4.96 8.95
CA GLU A 41 0.72 4.35 10.28
C GLU A 41 -0.43 4.92 11.11
N LYS A 42 -0.67 6.22 11.04
CA LYS A 42 -1.81 6.85 11.72
C LYS A 42 -3.13 6.33 11.18
N LEU A 43 -3.23 6.19 9.88
CA LEU A 43 -4.42 5.62 9.24
C LEU A 43 -4.67 4.20 9.73
N ALA A 44 -3.63 3.38 9.77
CA ALA A 44 -3.71 2.00 10.22
C ALA A 44 -4.17 1.91 11.68
N ALA A 45 -3.71 2.84 12.52
CA ALA A 45 -4.12 2.88 13.92
C ALA A 45 -5.55 3.37 14.12
N SER A 46 -6.12 4.10 13.16
CA SER A 46 -7.43 4.73 13.29
C SER A 46 -8.58 3.92 12.69
N ARG A 47 -8.29 2.82 12.00
CA ARG A 47 -9.29 2.02 11.29
C ARG A 47 -9.17 0.55 11.64
N PRO A 48 -10.30 -0.19 11.74
CA PRO A 48 -10.28 -1.62 12.04
C PRO A 48 -9.99 -2.49 10.81
N TRP A 49 -9.32 -1.95 9.81
CA TRP A 49 -8.95 -2.66 8.58
C TRP A 49 -7.57 -3.30 8.74
N HIS A 50 -7.23 -4.21 7.82
CA HIS A 50 -5.91 -4.80 7.77
C HIS A 50 -5.01 -3.95 6.88
N PHE A 51 -3.81 -3.66 7.35
CA PHE A 51 -2.84 -2.81 6.68
C PHE A 51 -1.50 -3.50 6.56
N ALA A 52 -0.80 -3.29 5.46
CA ALA A 52 0.52 -3.84 5.25
C ALA A 52 1.42 -2.82 4.56
N ALA A 53 2.64 -2.69 5.05
CA ALA A 53 3.70 -1.93 4.39
C ALA A 53 4.56 -2.93 3.61
N VAL A 54 4.62 -2.76 2.29
CA VAL A 54 5.34 -3.64 1.38
C VAL A 54 6.59 -2.93 0.87
N TYR A 55 7.76 -3.48 1.18
CA TYR A 55 9.04 -2.87 0.87
C TYR A 55 9.45 -3.20 -0.56
N LEU A 56 9.68 -2.18 -1.37
CA LEU A 56 10.18 -2.31 -2.73
C LEU A 56 11.58 -1.69 -2.85
N ASP A 57 12.40 -1.92 -1.83
CA ASP A 57 13.76 -1.37 -1.79
C ASP A 57 14.64 -1.89 -2.93
N ASP A 58 14.43 -3.13 -3.35
CA ASP A 58 15.14 -3.76 -4.44
C ASP A 58 14.44 -3.42 -5.76
N GLU A 59 15.15 -2.77 -6.67
CA GLU A 59 14.61 -2.40 -7.98
C GLU A 59 14.24 -3.61 -8.83
N GLU A 60 14.79 -4.77 -8.54
CA GLU A 60 14.50 -6.02 -9.24
C GLU A 60 13.37 -6.81 -8.61
N ASN A 61 12.78 -6.32 -7.52
CA ASN A 61 11.66 -6.99 -6.90
C ASN A 61 10.51 -7.11 -7.92
N PRO A 62 10.02 -8.34 -8.21
CA PRO A 62 9.01 -8.54 -9.25
C PRO A 62 7.68 -7.85 -8.96
N LEU A 63 7.42 -7.46 -7.73
CA LEU A 63 6.17 -6.77 -7.38
C LEU A 63 6.01 -5.42 -8.08
N TRP A 64 7.11 -4.75 -8.43
CA TRP A 64 7.05 -3.54 -9.24
C TRP A 64 6.29 -3.78 -10.54
N GLU A 65 6.68 -4.83 -11.24
CA GLU A 65 6.11 -5.17 -12.54
C GLU A 65 4.77 -5.86 -12.41
N ASP A 66 4.66 -6.80 -11.47
CA ASP A 66 3.46 -7.58 -11.26
C ASP A 66 2.23 -6.71 -11.01
N TYR A 67 2.41 -5.59 -10.32
CA TYR A 67 1.30 -4.68 -9.98
C TYR A 67 1.43 -3.31 -10.64
N ALA A 68 2.29 -3.21 -11.64
CA ALA A 68 2.50 -1.96 -12.40
C ALA A 68 2.75 -0.76 -11.48
N VAL A 69 3.57 -0.95 -10.44
CA VAL A 69 3.99 0.13 -9.56
C VAL A 69 5.11 0.89 -10.26
N GLU A 70 4.89 2.13 -10.59
CA GLU A 70 5.88 2.97 -11.27
C GLU A 70 6.46 4.03 -10.36
N VAL A 71 5.71 4.44 -9.35
CA VAL A 71 6.09 5.47 -8.38
C VAL A 71 5.77 4.97 -6.99
N VAL A 72 6.66 5.19 -6.04
CA VAL A 72 6.39 4.96 -4.63
C VAL A 72 6.33 6.30 -3.90
N PRO A 73 5.47 6.47 -2.88
CA PRO A 73 4.53 5.48 -2.38
C PRO A 73 3.30 5.29 -3.29
N THR A 74 2.76 4.08 -3.30
CA THR A 74 1.49 3.77 -3.96
C THR A 74 0.65 2.96 -2.98
N LEU A 75 -0.61 3.32 -2.83
CA LEU A 75 -1.56 2.57 -2.00
C LEU A 75 -2.42 1.67 -2.87
N ALA A 76 -2.83 0.54 -2.31
CA ALA A 76 -3.69 -0.39 -3.02
C ALA A 76 -4.56 -1.17 -2.04
N LEU A 77 -5.77 -1.50 -2.47
CA LEU A 77 -6.63 -2.45 -1.76
C LEU A 77 -6.53 -3.80 -2.46
N PHE A 78 -6.17 -4.82 -1.69
CA PHE A 78 -6.18 -6.21 -2.16
C PHE A 78 -7.35 -6.95 -1.51
N ARG A 79 -8.10 -7.68 -2.31
CA ARG A 79 -9.19 -8.55 -1.85
C ARG A 79 -9.23 -9.81 -2.69
N GLY A 80 -9.25 -10.96 -2.02
CA GLY A 80 -9.29 -12.24 -2.72
C GLY A 80 -8.08 -12.46 -3.62
N GLY A 81 -6.92 -11.93 -3.23
CA GLY A 81 -5.68 -12.05 -3.98
C GLY A 81 -5.54 -11.09 -5.15
N LYS A 82 -6.47 -10.16 -5.32
CA LYS A 82 -6.47 -9.24 -6.47
C LYS A 82 -6.41 -7.78 -6.00
N LEU A 83 -5.72 -6.96 -6.78
CA LEU A 83 -5.71 -5.51 -6.58
C LEU A 83 -7.03 -4.97 -7.13
N VAL A 84 -7.88 -4.41 -6.25
CA VAL A 84 -9.23 -3.95 -6.63
C VAL A 84 -9.38 -2.44 -6.66
N ASP A 85 -8.52 -1.70 -5.98
CA ASP A 85 -8.47 -0.24 -6.07
C ASP A 85 -7.06 0.22 -5.74
N ARG A 86 -6.66 1.38 -6.26
CA ARG A 86 -5.32 1.89 -6.01
C ARG A 86 -5.28 3.41 -6.04
N LEU A 87 -4.25 3.94 -5.38
CA LEU A 87 -3.89 5.34 -5.40
C LEU A 87 -2.40 5.42 -5.69
N ASP A 88 -2.05 5.75 -6.93
CA ASP A 88 -0.66 5.90 -7.32
C ASP A 88 -0.09 7.22 -6.82
N GLY A 89 1.11 7.18 -6.26
CA GLY A 89 1.83 8.39 -5.94
C GLY A 89 2.16 9.18 -7.22
N ILE A 90 2.35 10.48 -7.06
CA ILE A 90 2.70 11.37 -8.16
C ILE A 90 4.20 11.59 -8.17
N LEU A 91 4.84 11.35 -9.31
CA LEU A 91 6.28 11.50 -9.44
C LEU A 91 6.72 12.91 -9.04
N GLY A 92 7.68 12.99 -8.12
CA GLY A 92 8.20 14.25 -7.62
C GLY A 92 7.31 14.97 -6.61
N TYR A 93 6.18 14.35 -6.22
CA TYR A 93 5.22 14.95 -5.29
C TYR A 93 4.83 13.98 -4.17
N GLY A 94 4.60 12.71 -4.50
CA GLY A 94 4.15 11.70 -3.56
C GLY A 94 2.64 11.65 -3.43
N ILE A 95 2.15 11.50 -2.20
CA ILE A 95 0.72 11.42 -1.87
C ILE A 95 0.41 12.48 -0.81
N ASP A 96 -0.62 13.28 -1.02
CA ASP A 96 -1.06 14.26 -0.03
C ASP A 96 -2.32 13.79 0.71
N ARG A 97 -2.72 14.58 1.71
CA ARG A 97 -3.84 14.25 2.57
C ARG A 97 -5.16 14.13 1.83
N LYS A 98 -5.40 15.04 0.87
CA LYS A 98 -6.64 15.00 0.11
C LYS A 98 -6.74 13.74 -0.73
N MET A 99 -5.64 13.33 -1.34
CA MET A 99 -5.59 12.08 -2.11
C MET A 99 -5.91 10.88 -1.23
N VAL A 100 -5.36 10.84 -0.03
CA VAL A 100 -5.64 9.76 0.94
C VAL A 100 -7.10 9.79 1.37
N ASP A 101 -7.63 10.95 1.71
CA ASP A 101 -9.01 11.08 2.16
C ASP A 101 -9.99 10.60 1.07
N ASP A 102 -9.75 10.98 -0.16
CA ASP A 102 -10.58 10.55 -1.30
C ASP A 102 -10.49 9.03 -1.48
N PHE A 103 -9.28 8.46 -1.36
CA PHE A 103 -9.08 7.01 -1.47
C PHE A 103 -9.81 6.28 -0.34
N VAL A 104 -9.63 6.73 0.90
CA VAL A 104 -10.28 6.13 2.07
C VAL A 104 -11.80 6.18 1.93
N ASN A 105 -12.33 7.29 1.42
CA ASN A 105 -13.78 7.41 1.20
C ASN A 105 -14.28 6.37 0.17
N ARG A 106 -13.48 6.06 -0.85
CA ARG A 106 -13.84 5.00 -1.80
C ARG A 106 -13.79 3.62 -1.16
N LEU A 107 -12.88 3.40 -0.21
CA LEU A 107 -12.71 2.10 0.44
C LEU A 107 -13.78 1.83 1.51
N GLN A 108 -14.38 2.87 2.10
CA GLN A 108 -15.35 2.70 3.20
C GLN A 108 -16.46 1.69 2.87
N PRO A 109 -17.18 1.81 1.75
CA PRO A 109 -18.23 0.83 1.42
C PRO A 109 -17.67 -0.57 1.16
N GLU A 110 -16.44 -0.66 0.66
CA GLU A 110 -15.80 -1.94 0.35
C GLU A 110 -15.39 -2.70 1.61
N LEU A 111 -15.06 -1.97 2.69
CA LEU A 111 -14.48 -2.51 3.91
C LEU A 111 -15.42 -2.44 5.12
N ALA A 112 -16.60 -1.93 4.92
CA ALA A 112 -17.60 -1.81 5.98
C ALA A 112 -18.16 -3.18 6.41
#